data_dbe0c693dec98bd61aef38f5848f1ad0
#
_entry.id   dbe0c693dec98bd61aef38f5848f1ad0
#
_cell.length_a   1.000
_cell.length_b   1.000
_cell.length_c   1.000
_cell.angle_alpha   90.00
_cell.angle_beta   90.00
_cell.angle_gamma   90.00
#
_symmetry.space_group_name_H-M   'P 1'
#
loop_
_entity.id
_entity.type
_entity.pdbx_description
1 polymer ?
#
loop_
_entity_poly.entity_id
_entity_poly.type
_entity_poly.pdbx_seq_one_letter_code
_entity_poly.pdbx_strand_id
1 'polypeptide(L)'
;MTSLAIRALHAGYGASTVLRGLDLAIGEGESVALVGRNGAGKSTLLMSLFGETRIFSGEIKLCGKRIDDRPGYAAAKLGVAISPQGRRILPNLTVKENLLLGRATGRRGRWDLKAVCDLFPVLAERAHSGGAMLSGGQQQMLAIGRALMANPGLLLLDEPSEGLSPVLVDDLVRALNEIRRAGAGVLIVEQHLSLVKRTTERFVILSKGEIVGVGPISQIDSRENHALMAL
;
A
#
# COMPACT_ATOMS: atom_id res chain seq x y z
N MET A 1 -10.66 -9.41 -13.25
CA MET A 1 -9.34 -10.10 -13.45
C MET A 1 -8.53 -9.99 -12.17
N THR A 2 -7.46 -10.77 -11.99
CA THR A 2 -6.62 -10.69 -10.79
C THR A 2 -5.51 -9.67 -11.00
N SER A 3 -5.45 -8.61 -10.16
CA SER A 3 -4.38 -7.60 -10.21
C SER A 3 -3.06 -8.13 -9.68
N LEU A 4 -3.11 -8.87 -8.55
CA LEU A 4 -1.96 -9.48 -7.89
C LEU A 4 -2.27 -10.95 -7.59
N ALA A 5 -1.38 -11.85 -7.95
CA ALA A 5 -1.41 -13.24 -7.54
C ALA A 5 -0.02 -13.65 -7.05
N ILE A 6 0.04 -14.16 -5.83
CA ILE A 6 1.23 -14.69 -5.18
C ILE A 6 0.93 -16.15 -4.85
N ARG A 7 1.88 -17.06 -5.15
CA ARG A 7 1.74 -18.49 -4.89
C ARG A 7 2.97 -19.07 -4.24
N ALA A 8 2.78 -19.74 -3.12
CA ALA A 8 3.78 -20.46 -2.35
C ALA A 8 5.08 -19.64 -2.16
N LEU A 9 4.95 -18.32 -1.90
CA LEU A 9 6.07 -17.39 -1.84
C LEU A 9 6.91 -17.62 -0.59
N HIS A 10 8.20 -17.90 -0.80
CA HIS A 10 9.23 -17.84 0.24
C HIS A 10 10.18 -16.70 -0.10
N ALA A 11 10.25 -15.70 0.78
CA ALA A 11 11.08 -14.53 0.55
C ALA A 11 11.65 -13.97 1.86
N GLY A 12 12.72 -13.17 1.75
CA GLY A 12 13.38 -12.59 2.92
C GLY A 12 14.62 -11.80 2.57
N TYR A 13 15.57 -11.72 3.49
CA TYR A 13 16.78 -10.90 3.36
C TYR A 13 18.03 -11.75 3.58
N GLY A 14 19.02 -11.65 2.69
CA GLY A 14 20.22 -12.47 2.74
C GLY A 14 19.89 -13.96 2.70
N ALA A 15 20.19 -14.69 3.77
CA ALA A 15 19.83 -16.09 3.95
C ALA A 15 18.59 -16.33 4.83
N SER A 16 18.03 -15.27 5.41
CA SER A 16 16.91 -15.35 6.35
C SER A 16 15.58 -15.34 5.61
N THR A 17 14.76 -16.37 5.79
CA THR A 17 13.41 -16.47 5.24
C THR A 17 12.44 -15.80 6.21
N VAL A 18 11.72 -14.79 5.72
CA VAL A 18 10.68 -14.05 6.46
C VAL A 18 9.29 -14.53 6.05
N LEU A 19 9.01 -14.65 4.75
CA LEU A 19 7.74 -15.16 4.22
C LEU A 19 7.88 -16.65 3.91
N ARG A 20 6.86 -17.44 4.27
CA ARG A 20 6.91 -18.90 4.24
C ARG A 20 5.66 -19.47 3.59
N GLY A 21 5.77 -19.84 2.30
CA GLY A 21 4.69 -20.47 1.55
C GLY A 21 3.44 -19.60 1.42
N LEU A 22 3.62 -18.28 1.26
CA LEU A 22 2.53 -17.32 1.27
C LEU A 22 1.73 -17.35 -0.04
N ASP A 23 0.40 -17.53 0.07
CA ASP A 23 -0.56 -17.45 -1.03
C ASP A 23 -1.46 -16.23 -0.84
N LEU A 24 -1.50 -15.31 -1.82
CA LEU A 24 -2.35 -14.13 -1.80
C LEU A 24 -2.84 -13.79 -3.20
N ALA A 25 -4.13 -13.54 -3.34
CA ALA A 25 -4.69 -12.98 -4.57
C ALA A 25 -5.46 -11.70 -4.25
N ILE A 26 -5.31 -10.68 -5.10
CA ILE A 26 -6.09 -9.44 -5.04
C ILE A 26 -6.72 -9.23 -6.41
N GLY A 27 -8.03 -9.07 -6.43
CA GLY A 27 -8.82 -8.78 -7.61
C GLY A 27 -8.61 -7.35 -8.12
N GLU A 28 -9.07 -7.10 -9.34
CA GLU A 28 -9.10 -5.75 -9.90
C GLU A 28 -10.11 -4.88 -9.14
N GLY A 29 -9.69 -3.71 -8.68
CA GLY A 29 -10.52 -2.82 -7.86
C GLY A 29 -10.79 -3.29 -6.43
N GLU A 30 -10.33 -4.48 -6.04
CA GLU A 30 -10.54 -5.02 -4.69
C GLU A 30 -9.73 -4.24 -3.65
N SER A 31 -10.33 -4.02 -2.46
CA SER A 31 -9.63 -3.45 -1.31
C SER A 31 -9.43 -4.49 -0.22
N VAL A 32 -8.17 -4.71 0.12
CA VAL A 32 -7.75 -5.75 1.05
C VAL A 32 -6.94 -5.13 2.19
N ALA A 33 -7.24 -5.53 3.42
CA ALA A 33 -6.39 -5.27 4.58
C ALA A 33 -5.42 -6.42 4.79
N LEU A 34 -4.14 -6.11 4.96
CA LEU A 34 -3.14 -7.04 5.48
C LEU A 34 -2.82 -6.64 6.91
N VAL A 35 -3.30 -7.41 7.87
CA VAL A 35 -3.14 -7.13 9.30
C VAL A 35 -2.21 -8.14 9.96
N GLY A 36 -1.57 -7.74 11.06
CA GLY A 36 -0.66 -8.58 11.82
C GLY A 36 0.30 -7.76 12.66
N ARG A 37 0.95 -8.42 13.61
CA ARG A 37 1.90 -7.76 14.52
C ARG A 37 3.13 -7.21 13.80
N ASN A 38 3.88 -6.35 14.51
CA ASN A 38 5.21 -5.93 14.06
C ASN A 38 6.12 -7.15 13.89
N GLY A 39 6.86 -7.18 12.79
CA GLY A 39 7.72 -8.31 12.46
C GLY A 39 7.01 -9.52 11.82
N ALA A 40 5.69 -9.49 11.61
CA ALA A 40 4.96 -10.58 10.96
C ALA A 40 5.34 -10.82 9.50
N GLY A 41 6.02 -9.86 8.83
CA GLY A 41 6.43 -9.95 7.44
C GLY A 41 5.66 -9.06 6.47
N LYS A 42 4.78 -8.16 6.98
CA LYS A 42 3.91 -7.30 6.15
C LYS A 42 4.69 -6.43 5.16
N SER A 43 5.64 -5.63 5.65
CA SER A 43 6.48 -4.79 4.77
C SER A 43 7.39 -5.64 3.86
N THR A 44 7.84 -6.82 4.32
CA THR A 44 8.60 -7.76 3.48
C THR A 44 7.78 -8.21 2.28
N LEU A 45 6.47 -8.48 2.46
CA LEU A 45 5.57 -8.80 1.36
C LEU A 45 5.49 -7.64 0.34
N LEU A 46 5.30 -6.40 0.82
CA LEU A 46 5.28 -5.25 -0.08
C LEU A 46 6.62 -5.07 -0.83
N MET A 47 7.74 -5.19 -0.12
CA MET A 47 9.07 -5.04 -0.70
C MET A 47 9.41 -6.14 -1.70
N SER A 48 8.83 -7.35 -1.55
CA SER A 48 8.98 -8.44 -2.52
C SER A 48 8.43 -8.10 -3.90
N LEU A 49 7.39 -7.25 -3.96
CA LEU A 49 6.83 -6.77 -5.23
C LEU A 49 7.77 -5.83 -5.99
N PHE A 50 8.71 -5.20 -5.28
CA PHE A 50 9.66 -4.24 -5.84
C PHE A 50 11.09 -4.78 -5.93
N GLY A 51 11.27 -6.10 -5.74
CA GLY A 51 12.59 -6.75 -5.84
C GLY A 51 13.58 -6.34 -4.76
N GLU A 52 13.09 -5.79 -3.63
CA GLU A 52 13.93 -5.40 -2.48
C GLU A 52 14.18 -6.57 -1.51
N THR A 53 13.62 -7.75 -1.80
CA THR A 53 13.84 -8.99 -1.06
C THR A 53 14.39 -10.06 -1.97
N ARG A 54 15.04 -11.06 -1.38
CA ARG A 54 15.39 -12.29 -2.09
C ARG A 54 14.18 -13.22 -2.10
N ILE A 55 13.76 -13.65 -3.29
CA ILE A 55 12.75 -14.69 -3.47
C ILE A 55 13.49 -16.03 -3.54
N PHE A 56 13.19 -16.93 -2.61
CA PHE A 56 13.79 -18.26 -2.55
C PHE A 56 12.99 -19.27 -3.37
N SER A 57 11.65 -19.15 -3.36
CA SER A 57 10.74 -19.99 -4.17
C SER A 57 9.36 -19.33 -4.27
N GLY A 58 8.50 -19.88 -5.12
CA GLY A 58 7.16 -19.38 -5.40
C GLY A 58 7.13 -18.48 -6.62
N GLU A 59 6.01 -17.81 -6.81
CA GLU A 59 5.83 -16.86 -7.91
C GLU A 59 5.01 -15.65 -7.51
N ILE A 60 5.31 -14.50 -8.16
CA ILE A 60 4.53 -13.26 -8.06
C ILE A 60 4.09 -12.87 -9.47
N LYS A 61 2.78 -12.72 -9.66
CA LYS A 61 2.20 -12.21 -10.92
C LYS A 61 1.43 -10.92 -10.68
N LEU A 62 1.67 -9.94 -11.54
CA LEU A 62 0.90 -8.70 -11.64
C LEU A 62 0.21 -8.64 -12.99
N CYS A 63 -1.12 -8.50 -13.00
CA CYS A 63 -1.93 -8.51 -14.22
C CYS A 63 -1.56 -9.70 -15.14
N GLY A 64 -1.38 -10.89 -14.55
CA GLY A 64 -0.99 -12.14 -15.23
C GLY A 64 0.49 -12.25 -15.63
N LYS A 65 1.30 -11.20 -15.47
CA LYS A 65 2.73 -11.21 -15.81
C LYS A 65 3.59 -11.51 -14.60
N ARG A 66 4.48 -12.48 -14.72
CA ARG A 66 5.45 -12.83 -13.68
C ARG A 66 6.47 -11.71 -13.46
N ILE A 67 6.78 -11.39 -12.18
CA ILE A 67 7.67 -10.28 -11.81
C ILE A 67 8.77 -10.66 -10.80
N ASP A 68 8.73 -11.83 -10.22
CA ASP A 68 9.67 -12.29 -9.19
C ASP A 68 11.14 -12.41 -9.67
N ASP A 69 11.34 -12.46 -11.00
CA ASP A 69 12.63 -12.46 -11.67
C ASP A 69 12.98 -11.11 -12.35
N ARG A 70 12.17 -10.06 -12.12
CA ARG A 70 12.30 -8.78 -12.81
C ARG A 70 12.85 -7.68 -11.91
N PRO A 71 13.45 -6.63 -12.50
CA PRO A 71 13.87 -5.45 -11.75
C PRO A 71 12.67 -4.79 -11.03
N GLY A 72 12.92 -4.21 -9.84
CA GLY A 72 11.89 -3.63 -8.98
C GLY A 72 10.97 -2.59 -9.66
N TYR A 73 11.46 -1.87 -10.68
CA TYR A 73 10.64 -0.95 -11.44
C TYR A 73 9.56 -1.64 -12.32
N ALA A 74 9.63 -2.96 -12.51
CA ALA A 74 8.66 -3.70 -13.31
C ALA A 74 7.25 -3.62 -12.70
N ALA A 75 7.12 -3.70 -11.38
CA ALA A 75 5.86 -3.54 -10.68
C ALA A 75 5.23 -2.16 -10.96
N ALA A 76 6.03 -1.10 -10.90
CA ALA A 76 5.56 0.26 -11.16
C ALA A 76 5.08 0.43 -12.62
N LYS A 77 5.80 -0.13 -13.61
CA LYS A 77 5.38 -0.13 -15.01
C LYS A 77 4.08 -0.91 -15.25
N LEU A 78 3.82 -1.95 -14.46
CA LEU A 78 2.59 -2.73 -14.50
C LEU A 78 1.43 -2.08 -13.71
N GLY A 79 1.66 -0.92 -13.10
CA GLY A 79 0.63 -0.14 -12.44
C GLY A 79 0.48 -0.43 -10.96
N VAL A 80 1.52 -0.85 -10.28
CA VAL A 80 1.58 -0.87 -8.83
C VAL A 80 2.30 0.37 -8.33
N ALA A 81 1.70 1.07 -7.36
CA ALA A 81 2.38 2.15 -6.64
C ALA A 81 2.32 1.92 -5.14
N ILE A 82 3.29 2.45 -4.41
CA ILE A 82 3.40 2.28 -2.96
C ILE A 82 3.55 3.64 -2.27
N SER A 83 2.83 3.80 -1.15
CA SER A 83 3.16 4.77 -0.11
C SER A 83 3.80 3.97 1.04
N PRO A 84 5.12 3.98 1.16
CA PRO A 84 5.83 3.17 2.14
C PRO A 84 5.73 3.78 3.54
N GLN A 85 5.97 2.97 4.57
CA GLN A 85 6.15 3.43 5.94
C GLN A 85 7.23 4.52 6.02
N GLY A 86 7.04 5.51 6.87
CA GLY A 86 7.94 6.66 7.01
C GLY A 86 7.82 7.67 5.87
N ARG A 87 6.78 7.58 5.02
CA ARG A 87 6.38 8.58 3.99
C ARG A 87 7.40 8.81 2.89
N ARG A 88 8.69 8.72 3.18
CA ARG A 88 9.85 8.94 2.27
C ARG A 88 9.69 10.19 1.41
N ILE A 89 9.31 11.32 2.03
CA ILE A 89 9.24 12.61 1.36
C ILE A 89 10.67 13.09 1.05
N LEU A 90 10.86 13.67 -0.13
CA LEU A 90 12.13 14.31 -0.50
C LEU A 90 12.17 15.73 0.07
N PRO A 91 13.00 16.00 1.11
CA PRO A 91 12.92 17.23 1.89
C PRO A 91 13.35 18.46 1.07
N ASN A 92 14.24 18.28 0.11
CA ASN A 92 14.77 19.34 -0.74
C ASN A 92 13.88 19.71 -1.92
N LEU A 93 12.80 18.98 -2.13
CA LEU A 93 11.81 19.27 -3.17
C LEU A 93 10.57 19.92 -2.57
N THR A 94 9.95 20.78 -3.34
CA THR A 94 8.61 21.32 -3.04
C THR A 94 7.56 20.22 -3.04
N VAL A 95 6.39 20.50 -2.48
CA VAL A 95 5.22 19.60 -2.53
C VAL A 95 4.87 19.24 -3.98
N LYS A 96 4.81 20.24 -4.86
CA LYS A 96 4.53 20.04 -6.29
C LYS A 96 5.56 19.14 -6.96
N GLU A 97 6.84 19.36 -6.72
CA GLU A 97 7.93 18.53 -7.29
C GLU A 97 7.89 17.10 -6.76
N ASN A 98 7.64 16.91 -5.45
CA ASN A 98 7.42 15.59 -4.88
C ASN A 98 6.27 14.85 -5.58
N LEU A 99 5.13 15.51 -5.83
CA LEU A 99 4.00 14.91 -6.56
C LEU A 99 4.41 14.52 -7.99
N LEU A 100 5.10 15.41 -8.71
CA LEU A 100 5.48 15.19 -10.11
C LEU A 100 6.41 13.99 -10.30
N LEU A 101 7.20 13.60 -9.29
CA LEU A 101 8.01 12.38 -9.34
C LEU A 101 7.17 11.11 -9.57
N GLY A 102 5.94 11.07 -9.05
CA GLY A 102 5.02 9.94 -9.28
C GLY A 102 4.71 9.69 -10.76
N ARG A 103 4.87 10.69 -11.62
CA ARG A 103 4.65 10.55 -13.08
C ARG A 103 5.78 9.81 -13.82
N ALA A 104 6.88 9.47 -13.16
CA ALA A 104 8.03 8.83 -13.77
C ALA A 104 7.70 7.48 -14.47
N THR A 105 6.60 6.83 -14.08
CA THR A 105 6.10 5.61 -14.74
C THR A 105 5.60 5.84 -16.17
N GLY A 106 5.28 7.08 -16.55
CA GLY A 106 4.68 7.45 -17.84
C GLY A 106 3.22 7.01 -17.99
N ARG A 107 2.61 6.39 -16.99
CA ARG A 107 1.20 5.95 -17.05
C ARG A 107 0.26 7.16 -17.07
N ARG A 108 -0.75 7.09 -17.92
CA ARG A 108 -1.82 8.11 -18.01
C ARG A 108 -3.08 7.57 -17.35
N GLY A 109 -3.90 8.45 -16.78
CA GLY A 109 -5.19 8.11 -16.18
C GLY A 109 -5.80 9.30 -15.45
N ARG A 110 -6.72 9.03 -14.53
CA ARG A 110 -7.50 10.03 -13.79
C ARG A 110 -6.63 10.92 -12.89
N TRP A 111 -5.53 10.35 -12.33
CA TRP A 111 -4.76 11.02 -11.30
C TRP A 111 -3.70 11.92 -11.93
N ASP A 112 -4.07 13.16 -12.20
CA ASP A 112 -3.16 14.26 -12.51
C ASP A 112 -2.94 15.15 -11.30
N LEU A 113 -2.13 16.19 -11.44
CA LEU A 113 -1.83 17.13 -10.35
C LEU A 113 -3.09 17.78 -9.79
N LYS A 114 -4.03 18.15 -10.68
CA LYS A 114 -5.29 18.77 -10.27
C LYS A 114 -6.13 17.80 -9.45
N ALA A 115 -6.37 16.58 -9.95
CA ALA A 115 -7.17 15.57 -9.26
C ALA A 115 -6.59 15.19 -7.89
N VAL A 116 -5.25 15.12 -7.77
CA VAL A 116 -4.59 14.87 -6.48
C VAL A 116 -4.75 16.05 -5.53
N CYS A 117 -4.67 17.28 -6.02
CA CYS A 117 -4.90 18.47 -5.22
C CYS A 117 -6.38 18.64 -4.82
N ASP A 118 -7.31 18.26 -5.69
CA ASP A 118 -8.74 18.24 -5.35
C ASP A 118 -9.02 17.19 -4.23
N LEU A 119 -8.33 16.04 -4.25
CA LEU A 119 -8.43 15.02 -3.21
C LEU A 119 -7.78 15.46 -1.88
N PHE A 120 -6.68 16.19 -1.95
CA PHE A 120 -5.91 16.69 -0.81
C PHE A 120 -5.66 18.20 -0.95
N PRO A 121 -6.63 19.07 -0.63
CA PRO A 121 -6.55 20.52 -0.86
C PRO A 121 -5.33 21.20 -0.24
N VAL A 122 -4.88 20.72 0.92
CA VAL A 122 -3.69 21.23 1.60
C VAL A 122 -2.42 21.11 0.73
N LEU A 123 -2.36 20.18 -0.22
CA LEU A 123 -1.22 20.02 -1.12
C LEU A 123 -1.20 21.13 -2.19
N ALA A 124 -2.37 21.64 -2.59
CA ALA A 124 -2.48 22.81 -3.46
C ALA A 124 -2.04 24.08 -2.72
N GLU A 125 -2.55 24.29 -1.50
CA GLU A 125 -2.22 25.44 -0.66
C GLU A 125 -0.71 25.53 -0.37
N ARG A 126 -0.06 24.38 -0.21
CA ARG A 126 1.37 24.25 0.11
C ARG A 126 2.26 23.85 -1.07
N ALA A 127 1.77 24.00 -2.31
CA ALA A 127 2.43 23.49 -3.52
C ALA A 127 3.90 23.94 -3.66
N HIS A 128 4.22 25.14 -3.22
CA HIS A 128 5.57 25.72 -3.29
C HIS A 128 6.38 25.59 -1.98
N SER A 129 5.80 25.06 -0.92
CA SER A 129 6.51 24.78 0.34
C SER A 129 7.41 23.57 0.17
N GLY A 130 8.55 23.54 0.86
CA GLY A 130 9.41 22.35 0.94
C GLY A 130 8.66 21.19 1.60
N GLY A 131 8.87 19.96 1.12
CA GLY A 131 8.20 18.77 1.66
C GLY A 131 8.43 18.55 3.16
N ALA A 132 9.61 18.92 3.65
CA ALA A 132 9.96 18.84 5.08
C ALA A 132 9.18 19.82 5.97
N MET A 133 8.61 20.88 5.41
CA MET A 133 7.88 21.92 6.16
C MET A 133 6.41 21.51 6.44
N LEU A 134 5.98 20.39 5.90
CA LEU A 134 4.65 19.85 6.12
C LEU A 134 4.55 19.16 7.48
N SER A 135 3.36 19.23 8.11
CA SER A 135 3.06 18.38 9.27
C SER A 135 3.09 16.89 8.90
N GLY A 136 3.22 16.01 9.89
CA GLY A 136 3.25 14.57 9.64
C GLY A 136 2.05 14.06 8.83
N GLY A 137 0.84 14.54 9.11
CA GLY A 137 -0.35 14.16 8.33
C GLY A 137 -0.34 14.70 6.91
N GLN A 138 0.12 15.94 6.71
CA GLN A 138 0.28 16.52 5.38
C GLN A 138 1.34 15.77 4.55
N GLN A 139 2.42 15.33 5.19
CA GLN A 139 3.44 14.48 4.54
C GLN A 139 2.85 13.12 4.13
N GLN A 140 1.94 12.56 4.95
CA GLN A 140 1.24 11.31 4.59
C GLN A 140 0.35 11.52 3.35
N MET A 141 -0.42 12.61 3.31
CA MET A 141 -1.21 12.98 2.12
C MET A 141 -0.32 13.18 0.89
N LEU A 142 0.84 13.81 1.06
CA LEU A 142 1.83 14.00 -0.02
C LEU A 142 2.38 12.66 -0.52
N ALA A 143 2.71 11.72 0.37
CA ALA A 143 3.21 10.39 0.00
C ALA A 143 2.16 9.60 -0.81
N ILE A 144 0.90 9.61 -0.35
CA ILE A 144 -0.22 8.98 -1.06
C ILE A 144 -0.48 9.68 -2.39
N GLY A 145 -0.51 11.01 -2.41
CA GLY A 145 -0.68 11.81 -3.62
C GLY A 145 0.41 11.52 -4.66
N ARG A 146 1.67 11.42 -4.24
CA ARG A 146 2.78 11.02 -5.11
C ARG A 146 2.58 9.62 -5.70
N ALA A 147 2.11 8.66 -4.90
CA ALA A 147 1.80 7.32 -5.40
C ALA A 147 0.64 7.33 -6.40
N LEU A 148 -0.40 8.13 -6.18
CA LEU A 148 -1.53 8.30 -7.10
C LEU A 148 -1.12 8.89 -8.45
N MET A 149 -0.16 9.83 -8.48
CA MET A 149 0.38 10.41 -9.72
C MET A 149 0.96 9.37 -10.68
N ALA A 150 1.28 8.16 -10.20
CA ALA A 150 1.66 7.02 -11.06
C ALA A 150 0.45 6.37 -11.76
N ASN A 151 -0.78 6.80 -11.52
CA ASN A 151 -2.01 6.20 -12.02
C ASN A 151 -2.07 4.68 -11.78
N PRO A 152 -2.00 4.23 -10.52
CA PRO A 152 -1.93 2.82 -10.21
C PRO A 152 -3.26 2.10 -10.47
N GLY A 153 -3.17 0.86 -10.97
CA GLY A 153 -4.26 -0.12 -10.90
C GLY A 153 -4.33 -0.79 -9.52
N LEU A 154 -3.19 -0.84 -8.81
CA LEU A 154 -3.10 -1.33 -7.43
C LEU A 154 -2.24 -0.38 -6.59
N LEU A 155 -2.83 0.21 -5.56
CA LEU A 155 -2.16 1.08 -4.60
C LEU A 155 -1.84 0.30 -3.34
N LEU A 156 -0.58 0.32 -2.93
CA LEU A 156 -0.10 -0.30 -1.69
C LEU A 156 0.15 0.79 -0.66
N LEU A 157 -0.35 0.60 0.56
CA LEU A 157 -0.19 1.54 1.67
C LEU A 157 0.38 0.81 2.87
N ASP A 158 1.55 1.23 3.32
CA ASP A 158 2.24 0.63 4.47
C ASP A 158 2.07 1.54 5.70
N GLU A 159 1.24 1.12 6.64
CA GLU A 159 0.87 1.80 7.89
C GLU A 159 0.46 3.27 7.68
N PRO A 160 -0.51 3.55 6.78
CA PRO A 160 -0.85 4.90 6.39
C PRO A 160 -1.48 5.75 7.50
N SER A 161 -2.01 5.14 8.57
CA SER A 161 -2.59 5.86 9.72
C SER A 161 -1.60 6.13 10.85
N GLU A 162 -0.35 5.63 10.75
CA GLU A 162 0.64 5.79 11.81
C GLU A 162 0.92 7.27 12.13
N GLY A 163 0.76 7.62 13.42
CA GLY A 163 1.02 8.98 13.93
C GLY A 163 0.05 10.05 13.43
N LEU A 164 -1.13 9.66 12.90
CA LEU A 164 -2.19 10.60 12.52
C LEU A 164 -3.16 10.85 13.69
N SER A 165 -3.64 12.09 13.78
CA SER A 165 -4.77 12.42 14.66
C SER A 165 -6.07 11.80 14.13
N PRO A 166 -7.09 11.57 14.99
CA PRO A 166 -8.37 11.02 14.55
C PRO A 166 -9.00 11.76 13.37
N VAL A 167 -8.92 13.09 13.35
CA VAL A 167 -9.44 13.93 12.26
C VAL A 167 -8.74 13.62 10.94
N LEU A 168 -7.41 13.46 10.96
CA LEU A 168 -6.64 13.12 9.76
C LEU A 168 -6.88 11.68 9.30
N VAL A 169 -7.21 10.76 10.22
CA VAL A 169 -7.66 9.42 9.85
C VAL A 169 -8.99 9.47 9.12
N ASP A 170 -9.93 10.35 9.54
CA ASP A 170 -11.20 10.53 8.83
C ASP A 170 -11.00 11.10 7.42
N ASP A 171 -10.08 12.05 7.25
CA ASP A 171 -9.70 12.56 5.94
C ASP A 171 -9.09 11.49 5.05
N LEU A 172 -8.22 10.66 5.63
CA LEU A 172 -7.62 9.52 4.93
C LEU A 172 -8.68 8.51 4.50
N VAL A 173 -9.64 8.17 5.36
CA VAL A 173 -10.77 7.28 5.01
C VAL A 173 -11.56 7.82 3.84
N ARG A 174 -11.88 9.13 3.83
CA ARG A 174 -12.59 9.76 2.70
C ARG A 174 -11.79 9.63 1.40
N ALA A 175 -10.51 9.94 1.44
CA ALA A 175 -9.62 9.84 0.29
C ALA A 175 -9.51 8.40 -0.24
N LEU A 176 -9.31 7.40 0.63
CA LEU A 176 -9.22 6.00 0.24
C LEU A 176 -10.51 5.48 -0.40
N ASN A 177 -11.67 5.88 0.14
CA ASN A 177 -12.95 5.51 -0.46
C ASN A 177 -13.15 6.16 -1.84
N GLU A 178 -12.64 7.38 -2.06
CA GLU A 178 -12.67 8.01 -3.38
C GLU A 178 -11.73 7.32 -4.38
N ILE A 179 -10.53 6.94 -3.94
CA ILE A 179 -9.57 6.18 -4.76
C ILE A 179 -10.19 4.84 -5.21
N ARG A 180 -10.86 4.12 -4.30
CA ARG A 180 -11.57 2.87 -4.61
C ARG A 180 -12.70 3.08 -5.61
N ARG A 181 -13.53 4.11 -5.41
CA ARG A 181 -14.61 4.47 -6.37
C ARG A 181 -14.06 4.82 -7.75
N ALA A 182 -12.82 5.27 -7.84
CA ALA A 182 -12.12 5.51 -9.09
C ALA A 182 -11.61 4.22 -9.76
N GLY A 183 -11.82 3.04 -9.14
CA GLY A 183 -11.50 1.72 -9.71
C GLY A 183 -10.10 1.21 -9.38
N ALA A 184 -9.30 1.90 -8.58
CA ALA A 184 -8.00 1.39 -8.13
C ALA A 184 -8.21 0.32 -7.05
N GLY A 185 -7.53 -0.83 -7.18
CA GLY A 185 -7.38 -1.78 -6.09
C GLY A 185 -6.49 -1.19 -4.99
N VAL A 186 -6.74 -1.56 -3.73
CA VAL A 186 -5.95 -1.05 -2.60
C VAL A 186 -5.54 -2.21 -1.68
N LEU A 187 -4.27 -2.32 -1.36
CA LEU A 187 -3.77 -3.16 -0.28
C LEU A 187 -3.27 -2.27 0.85
N ILE A 188 -3.95 -2.33 1.99
CA ILE A 188 -3.60 -1.55 3.18
C ILE A 188 -2.95 -2.48 4.19
N VAL A 189 -1.70 -2.23 4.50
CA VAL A 189 -0.98 -2.86 5.61
C VAL A 189 -1.21 -2.03 6.85
N GLU A 190 -1.79 -2.62 7.89
CA GLU A 190 -2.11 -1.90 9.13
C GLU A 190 -2.08 -2.81 10.37
N GLN A 191 -1.91 -2.17 11.52
CA GLN A 191 -2.10 -2.78 12.82
C GLN A 191 -3.40 -2.30 13.46
N HIS A 192 -3.80 -1.06 13.18
CA HIS A 192 -5.01 -0.43 13.72
C HIS A 192 -6.23 -0.72 12.86
N LEU A 193 -7.20 -1.46 13.42
CA LEU A 193 -8.36 -1.95 12.68
C LEU A 193 -9.34 -0.83 12.27
N SER A 194 -9.32 0.33 12.93
CA SER A 194 -10.28 1.42 12.69
C SER A 194 -10.26 1.92 11.24
N LEU A 195 -9.09 2.04 10.63
CA LEU A 195 -8.94 2.45 9.23
C LEU A 195 -9.44 1.36 8.28
N VAL A 196 -8.97 0.13 8.46
CA VAL A 196 -9.25 -0.97 7.52
C VAL A 196 -10.72 -1.34 7.50
N LYS A 197 -11.42 -1.33 8.65
CA LYS A 197 -12.87 -1.57 8.72
C LYS A 197 -13.70 -0.59 7.90
N ARG A 198 -13.20 0.61 7.68
CA ARG A 198 -13.91 1.69 6.98
C ARG A 198 -13.54 1.79 5.51
N THR A 199 -12.48 1.09 5.08
CA THR A 199 -11.86 1.29 3.76
C THR A 199 -11.61 0.01 2.97
N THR A 200 -11.74 -1.18 3.58
CA THR A 200 -11.48 -2.45 2.90
C THR A 200 -12.71 -3.37 2.92
N GLU A 201 -12.71 -4.35 2.04
CA GLU A 201 -13.79 -5.35 1.90
C GLU A 201 -13.43 -6.67 2.56
N ARG A 202 -12.14 -6.99 2.57
CA ARG A 202 -11.60 -8.25 3.05
C ARG A 202 -10.33 -8.01 3.87
N PHE A 203 -10.06 -8.92 4.79
CA PHE A 203 -8.81 -8.95 5.53
C PHE A 203 -8.02 -10.23 5.27
N VAL A 204 -6.72 -10.12 5.49
CA VAL A 204 -5.74 -11.21 5.53
C VAL A 204 -4.91 -11.00 6.78
N ILE A 205 -4.81 -12.03 7.64
CA ILE A 205 -3.98 -11.99 8.85
C ILE A 205 -2.66 -12.67 8.56
N LEU A 206 -1.58 -11.94 8.74
CA LEU A 206 -0.21 -12.43 8.60
C LEU A 206 0.42 -12.62 9.99
N SER A 207 0.94 -13.79 10.27
CA SER A 207 1.70 -14.10 11.47
C SER A 207 2.94 -14.92 11.11
N LYS A 208 4.11 -14.50 11.61
CA LYS A 208 5.40 -15.21 11.43
C LYS A 208 5.72 -15.60 9.99
N GLY A 209 5.29 -14.78 9.03
CA GLY A 209 5.53 -14.99 7.60
C GLY A 209 4.50 -15.86 6.87
N GLU A 210 3.45 -16.30 7.54
CA GLU A 210 2.39 -17.15 7.00
C GLU A 210 1.03 -16.47 7.10
N ILE A 211 0.14 -16.72 6.15
CA ILE A 211 -1.26 -16.30 6.24
C ILE A 211 -2.00 -17.29 7.14
N VAL A 212 -2.50 -16.80 8.26
CA VAL A 212 -3.18 -17.60 9.28
C VAL A 212 -4.69 -17.36 9.32
N GLY A 213 -5.19 -16.34 8.63
CA GLY A 213 -6.62 -16.05 8.56
C GLY A 213 -6.97 -15.17 7.37
N VAL A 214 -8.14 -15.41 6.79
CA VAL A 214 -8.72 -14.59 5.71
C VAL A 214 -10.24 -14.53 5.90
N GLY A 215 -10.83 -13.40 5.54
CA GLY A 215 -12.30 -13.28 5.62
C GLY A 215 -12.81 -11.91 5.19
N PRO A 216 -14.14 -11.74 5.10
CA PRO A 216 -14.74 -10.45 4.86
C PRO A 216 -14.49 -9.51 6.05
N ILE A 217 -14.29 -8.23 5.79
CA ILE A 217 -13.90 -7.24 6.83
C ILE A 217 -14.90 -7.20 8.01
N SER A 218 -16.16 -7.51 7.77
CA SER A 218 -17.20 -7.57 8.81
C SER A 218 -16.93 -8.60 9.91
N GLN A 219 -16.07 -9.59 9.66
CA GLN A 219 -15.73 -10.66 10.60
C GLN A 219 -14.42 -10.42 11.34
N ILE A 220 -13.70 -9.31 11.08
CA ILE A 220 -12.37 -9.07 11.63
C ILE A 220 -12.35 -9.03 13.17
N ASP A 221 -13.46 -8.61 13.79
CA ASP A 221 -13.59 -8.50 15.26
C ASP A 221 -13.96 -9.82 15.96
N SER A 222 -14.03 -10.94 15.25
CA SER A 222 -14.31 -12.22 15.89
C SER A 222 -13.20 -12.58 16.92
N ARG A 223 -13.56 -13.32 17.97
CA ARG A 223 -12.60 -13.79 18.99
C ARG A 223 -11.46 -14.59 18.36
N GLU A 224 -11.77 -15.40 17.35
CA GLU A 224 -10.80 -16.22 16.62
C GLU A 224 -9.77 -15.33 15.90
N ASN A 225 -10.24 -14.33 15.15
CA ASN A 225 -9.35 -13.41 14.43
C ASN A 225 -8.50 -12.55 15.38
N HIS A 226 -9.06 -12.12 16.52
CA HIS A 226 -8.28 -11.45 17.56
C HIS A 226 -7.18 -12.35 18.13
N ALA A 227 -7.45 -13.64 18.35
CA ALA A 227 -6.45 -14.60 18.80
C ALA A 227 -5.34 -14.79 17.76
N LEU A 228 -5.70 -14.91 16.46
CA LEU A 228 -4.73 -15.02 15.37
C LEU A 228 -3.85 -13.77 15.21
N MET A 229 -4.41 -12.58 15.41
CA MET A 229 -3.64 -11.33 15.38
C MET A 229 -2.72 -11.16 16.63
N ALA A 230 -2.98 -11.89 17.73
CA ALA A 230 -2.16 -11.86 18.94
C ALA A 230 -0.94 -12.80 18.86
N LEU A 231 -0.89 -13.73 17.90
CA LEU A 231 0.23 -14.67 17.66
C LEU A 231 1.41 -14.00 16.97
#